data_157de6866d4de0120a4c5942445a9ae9
#
_entry.id   157de6866d4de0120a4c5942445a9ae9
#
_cell.length_a   1.000
_cell.length_b   1.000
_cell.length_c   1.000
_cell.angle_alpha   90.00
_cell.angle_beta   90.00
_cell.angle_gamma   90.00
#
_symmetry.space_group_name_H-M   'P 1'
#
loop_
_entity.id
_entity.type
_entity.pdbx_description
1 polymer ?
#
loop_
_entity_poly.entity_id
_entity_poly.type
_entity_poly.pdbx_seq_one_letter_code
_entity_poly.pdbx_strand_id
1 'polypeptide(L)'
;MSDPEARVRALIDEIEFEIGEDGLAGEHGPIEADGRVEAAVREILVEIGEDPDRDGLRRTPERVHRMYAELTAGYRVDPDRLINEAIFEVDYSEMVIVKDIPFYSLCEHHLLPFFGTASVAYIPKGRVIGLSKIPRIVETYARRLQVQERLTQQVADFVQERLQPQGVGVVMEATHLCAVMRGVRKPGTIMTTSAVLGIFRSRDKTRAEFLAHLERRPPGPA
;
A
#
# COMPACT_ATOMS: atom_id res chain seq x y z
N MET A 1 30.22 12.15 28.43
CA MET A 1 29.44 10.92 28.20
C MET A 1 28.07 11.37 27.75
N SER A 2 27.75 11.20 26.49
CA SER A 2 26.46 11.62 25.91
C SER A 2 25.34 10.69 26.38
N ASP A 3 24.27 11.27 26.85
CA ASP A 3 23.06 10.62 27.32
C ASP A 3 22.51 9.64 26.26
N PRO A 4 22.36 8.35 26.58
CA PRO A 4 21.83 7.36 25.65
C PRO A 4 20.39 7.67 25.17
N GLU A 5 19.56 8.32 26.01
CA GLU A 5 18.21 8.72 25.65
C GLU A 5 18.20 9.89 24.65
N ALA A 6 19.15 10.82 24.74
CA ALA A 6 19.30 11.91 23.80
C ALA A 6 19.74 11.39 22.40
N ARG A 7 20.57 10.32 22.38
CA ARG A 7 20.98 9.67 21.10
C ARG A 7 19.82 8.92 20.45
N VAL A 8 18.99 8.23 21.22
CA VAL A 8 17.80 7.54 20.70
C VAL A 8 16.78 8.55 20.20
N ARG A 9 16.62 9.69 20.89
CA ARG A 9 15.74 10.78 20.44
C ARG A 9 16.21 11.39 19.10
N ALA A 10 17.49 11.72 19.00
CA ALA A 10 18.06 12.25 17.77
C ALA A 10 17.91 11.28 16.59
N LEU A 11 18.10 9.97 16.82
CA LEU A 11 17.94 8.93 15.81
C LEU A 11 16.47 8.78 15.36
N ILE A 12 15.51 8.91 16.30
CA ILE A 12 14.07 8.86 15.99
C ILE A 12 13.67 10.11 15.17
N ASP A 13 14.14 11.29 15.56
CA ASP A 13 13.87 12.54 14.85
C ASP A 13 14.51 12.55 13.45
N GLU A 14 15.70 11.93 13.27
CA GLU A 14 16.38 11.77 11.99
C GLU A 14 15.68 10.77 11.07
N ILE A 15 15.22 9.64 11.62
CA ILE A 15 14.42 8.64 10.88
C ILE A 15 13.03 9.20 10.51
N GLU A 16 12.39 9.99 11.36
CA GLU A 16 11.12 10.67 11.05
C GLU A 16 11.30 11.71 9.92
N PHE A 17 12.49 12.28 9.75
CA PHE A 17 12.80 13.26 8.69
C PHE A 17 13.12 12.58 7.33
N GLU A 18 13.87 11.45 7.31
CA GLU A 18 14.25 10.77 6.07
C GLU A 18 13.08 10.03 5.38
N ILE A 19 12.03 9.64 6.11
CA ILE A 19 10.84 8.97 5.54
C ILE A 19 9.94 9.95 4.76
N GLY A 20 10.18 11.28 4.87
CA GLY A 20 9.30 12.35 4.36
C GLY A 20 9.47 12.72 2.89
N GLU A 21 10.55 12.38 2.19
CA GLU A 21 10.87 13.06 0.93
C GLU A 21 10.59 12.27 -0.38
N ASP A 22 10.31 10.97 -0.38
CA ASP A 22 10.22 10.20 -1.63
C ASP A 22 8.90 9.48 -1.94
N GLY A 23 7.82 9.72 -1.23
CA GLY A 23 6.55 9.08 -1.57
C GLY A 23 5.33 9.90 -1.15
N LEU A 24 4.49 10.31 -2.05
CA LEU A 24 3.16 10.92 -1.85
C LEU A 24 3.05 12.16 -0.94
N ALA A 25 4.12 12.64 -0.33
CA ALA A 25 4.11 13.77 0.62
C ALA A 25 3.85 15.14 -0.03
N GLY A 26 3.82 15.24 -1.37
CA GLY A 26 3.83 16.51 -2.09
C GLY A 26 2.50 17.24 -2.24
N GLU A 27 1.33 16.62 -2.01
CA GLU A 27 0.04 17.22 -2.38
C GLU A 27 -1.08 17.09 -1.34
N HIS A 28 -0.79 16.57 -0.15
CA HIS A 28 -1.85 16.32 0.84
C HIS A 28 -1.81 17.39 1.92
N GLY A 29 -2.77 18.29 1.89
CA GLY A 29 -3.02 19.19 3.00
C GLY A 29 -3.15 18.38 4.32
N PRO A 30 -2.70 18.94 5.45
CA PRO A 30 -2.83 18.27 6.74
C PRO A 30 -4.31 17.90 6.96
N ILE A 31 -4.56 16.71 7.54
CA ILE A 31 -5.85 16.50 8.20
C ILE A 31 -5.91 17.60 9.24
N GLU A 32 -6.89 18.50 9.14
CA GLU A 32 -7.09 19.53 10.17
C GLU A 32 -7.20 18.82 11.52
N ALA A 33 -6.24 19.11 12.38
CA ALA A 33 -6.20 18.55 13.72
C ALA A 33 -7.28 19.24 14.57
N ASP A 34 -8.53 18.78 14.45
CA ASP A 34 -9.63 19.23 15.33
C ASP A 34 -9.58 18.57 16.72
N GLY A 35 -8.54 17.78 16.99
CA GLY A 35 -8.30 17.08 18.25
C GLY A 35 -9.20 15.86 18.49
N ARG A 36 -10.07 15.50 17.56
CA ARG A 36 -11.01 14.37 17.77
C ARG A 36 -10.34 13.02 17.79
N VAL A 37 -9.34 12.81 16.91
CA VAL A 37 -8.59 11.56 16.88
C VAL A 37 -7.79 11.41 18.16
N GLU A 38 -7.14 12.48 18.60
CA GLU A 38 -6.38 12.51 19.85
C GLU A 38 -7.27 12.23 21.06
N ALA A 39 -8.46 12.84 21.12
CA ALA A 39 -9.43 12.56 22.17
C ALA A 39 -9.88 11.10 22.18
N ALA A 40 -10.21 10.54 21.00
CA ALA A 40 -10.61 9.14 20.87
C ALA A 40 -9.49 8.17 21.30
N VAL A 41 -8.24 8.48 20.96
CA VAL A 41 -7.08 7.66 21.37
C VAL A 41 -6.88 7.73 22.89
N ARG A 42 -7.07 8.92 23.49
CA ARG A 42 -6.99 9.08 24.93
C ARG A 42 -8.06 8.23 25.65
N GLU A 43 -9.30 8.25 25.15
CA GLU A 43 -10.38 7.40 25.65
C GLU A 43 -10.02 5.90 25.55
N ILE A 44 -9.49 5.46 24.41
CA ILE A 44 -9.05 4.08 24.23
C ILE A 44 -8.01 3.69 25.28
N LEU A 45 -7.03 4.55 25.55
CA LEU A 45 -6.00 4.29 26.56
C LEU A 45 -6.60 4.10 27.95
N VAL A 46 -7.56 4.93 28.34
CA VAL A 46 -8.28 4.81 29.61
C VAL A 46 -9.07 3.50 29.68
N GLU A 47 -9.84 3.18 28.63
CA GLU A 47 -10.69 2.00 28.57
C GLU A 47 -9.92 0.67 28.62
N ILE A 48 -8.68 0.64 28.10
CA ILE A 48 -7.81 -0.54 28.21
C ILE A 48 -7.05 -0.61 29.55
N GLY A 49 -7.25 0.36 30.45
CA GLY A 49 -6.67 0.37 31.78
C GLY A 49 -5.29 1.05 31.87
N GLU A 50 -4.91 1.86 30.88
CA GLU A 50 -3.66 2.62 30.89
C GLU A 50 -3.84 4.03 31.45
N ASP A 51 -2.74 4.60 31.97
CA ASP A 51 -2.67 6.02 32.34
C ASP A 51 -2.15 6.84 31.15
N PRO A 52 -3.03 7.61 30.47
CA PRO A 52 -2.64 8.40 29.30
C PRO A 52 -1.67 9.55 29.64
N ASP A 53 -1.51 9.90 30.90
CA ASP A 53 -0.65 10.99 31.35
C ASP A 53 0.76 10.52 31.76
N ARG A 54 1.02 9.21 31.82
CA ARG A 54 2.38 8.70 32.03
C ARG A 54 3.30 9.05 30.85
N ASP A 55 4.59 9.25 31.13
CA ASP A 55 5.56 9.77 30.16
C ASP A 55 5.55 9.07 28.80
N GLY A 56 5.46 7.74 28.76
CA GLY A 56 5.47 6.97 27.51
C GLY A 56 4.22 7.15 26.65
N LEU A 57 3.07 7.58 27.23
CA LEU A 57 1.79 7.68 26.54
C LEU A 57 1.32 9.12 26.28
N ARG A 58 1.90 10.12 26.93
CA ARG A 58 1.48 11.52 26.85
C ARG A 58 1.40 12.05 25.40
N ARG A 59 2.32 11.61 24.52
CA ARG A 59 2.34 11.98 23.11
C ARG A 59 1.72 10.94 22.17
N THR A 60 1.19 9.83 22.70
CA THR A 60 0.60 8.77 21.87
C THR A 60 -0.62 9.24 21.08
N PRO A 61 -1.54 10.04 21.62
CA PRO A 61 -2.67 10.56 20.86
C PRO A 61 -2.25 11.30 19.58
N GLU A 62 -1.30 12.22 19.70
CA GLU A 62 -0.75 12.98 18.56
C GLU A 62 -0.03 12.09 17.55
N ARG A 63 0.77 11.11 18.01
CA ARG A 63 1.46 10.16 17.13
C ARG A 63 0.49 9.29 16.35
N VAL A 64 -0.57 8.81 16.99
CA VAL A 64 -1.61 8.00 16.36
C VAL A 64 -2.39 8.82 15.33
N HIS A 65 -2.69 10.09 15.61
CA HIS A 65 -3.30 10.98 14.62
C HIS A 65 -2.43 11.06 13.35
N ARG A 66 -1.14 11.40 13.49
CA ARG A 66 -0.21 11.49 12.35
C ARG A 66 -0.10 10.17 11.60
N MET A 67 0.03 9.06 12.31
CA MET A 67 0.06 7.71 11.73
C MET A 67 -1.18 7.42 10.88
N TYR A 68 -2.40 7.69 11.37
CA TYR A 68 -3.61 7.48 10.59
C TYR A 68 -3.70 8.44 9.40
N ALA A 69 -3.27 9.69 9.56
CA ALA A 69 -3.20 10.65 8.46
C ALA A 69 -2.32 10.12 7.31
N GLU A 70 -1.16 9.55 7.64
CA GLU A 70 -0.25 8.94 6.69
C GLU A 70 -0.82 7.65 6.08
N LEU A 71 -1.25 6.70 6.92
CA LEU A 71 -1.73 5.39 6.47
C LEU A 71 -3.07 5.46 5.69
N THR A 72 -3.77 6.59 5.74
CA THR A 72 -5.00 6.84 4.97
C THR A 72 -4.86 7.94 3.92
N ALA A 73 -3.62 8.31 3.56
CA ALA A 73 -3.33 9.36 2.59
C ALA A 73 -3.98 9.10 1.22
N GLY A 74 -4.15 7.84 0.84
CA GLY A 74 -4.76 7.44 -0.43
C GLY A 74 -6.21 7.91 -0.63
N TYR A 75 -6.94 8.27 0.43
CA TYR A 75 -8.27 8.91 0.29
C TYR A 75 -8.19 10.34 -0.24
N ARG A 76 -7.05 11.00 -0.10
CA ARG A 76 -6.83 12.39 -0.51
C ARG A 76 -6.10 12.51 -1.84
N VAL A 77 -5.62 11.40 -2.39
CA VAL A 77 -4.97 11.34 -3.71
C VAL A 77 -6.04 11.19 -4.79
N ASP A 78 -5.98 12.04 -5.80
CA ASP A 78 -6.69 11.82 -7.05
C ASP A 78 -5.88 10.87 -7.93
N PRO A 79 -6.32 9.60 -8.10
CA PRO A 79 -5.55 8.62 -8.87
C PRO A 79 -5.36 9.04 -10.34
N ASP A 80 -6.27 9.86 -10.88
CA ASP A 80 -6.22 10.30 -12.26
C ASP A 80 -5.05 11.23 -12.52
N ARG A 81 -4.70 12.07 -11.54
CA ARG A 81 -3.52 12.94 -11.63
C ARG A 81 -2.20 12.17 -11.65
N LEU A 82 -2.18 10.94 -11.10
CA LEU A 82 -0.96 10.13 -11.13
C LEU A 82 -0.52 9.72 -12.54
N ILE A 83 -1.46 9.66 -13.50
CA ILE A 83 -1.21 9.07 -14.81
C ILE A 83 -1.08 10.13 -15.91
N ASN A 84 -1.67 11.33 -15.73
CA ASN A 84 -1.96 12.30 -16.82
C ASN A 84 -0.81 12.68 -17.74
N GLU A 85 0.47 12.51 -17.35
CA GLU A 85 1.62 12.86 -18.18
C GLU A 85 2.56 11.68 -18.47
N ALA A 86 2.17 10.45 -18.10
CA ALA A 86 3.05 9.30 -18.16
C ALA A 86 2.46 8.13 -18.95
N ILE A 87 1.60 8.43 -19.93
CA ILE A 87 1.15 7.46 -20.92
C ILE A 87 1.90 7.75 -22.22
N PHE A 88 2.54 6.73 -22.79
CA PHE A 88 3.35 6.79 -23.98
C PHE A 88 2.75 5.89 -25.06
N GLU A 89 2.79 6.34 -26.32
CA GLU A 89 2.40 5.53 -27.46
C GLU A 89 3.51 4.53 -27.81
N VAL A 90 3.11 3.32 -28.18
CA VAL A 90 4.03 2.22 -28.52
C VAL A 90 3.43 1.34 -29.63
N ASP A 91 4.30 0.70 -30.41
CA ASP A 91 3.91 -0.19 -31.50
C ASP A 91 3.97 -1.69 -31.13
N TYR A 92 4.31 -2.02 -29.86
CA TYR A 92 4.40 -3.41 -29.40
C TYR A 92 3.21 -3.81 -28.52
N SER A 93 2.98 -5.11 -28.41
CA SER A 93 1.88 -5.70 -27.65
C SER A 93 2.31 -6.84 -26.73
N GLU A 94 3.60 -6.88 -26.36
CA GLU A 94 4.11 -7.85 -25.41
C GLU A 94 3.66 -7.52 -23.97
N MET A 95 3.56 -8.56 -23.13
CA MET A 95 3.16 -8.39 -21.74
C MET A 95 4.18 -7.55 -20.96
N VAL A 96 3.71 -6.51 -20.29
CA VAL A 96 4.48 -5.71 -19.32
C VAL A 96 4.11 -6.18 -17.93
N ILE A 97 5.12 -6.47 -17.10
CA ILE A 97 4.91 -6.93 -15.72
C ILE A 97 5.79 -6.10 -14.78
N VAL A 98 5.16 -5.54 -13.76
CA VAL A 98 5.84 -4.93 -12.60
C VAL A 98 5.50 -5.78 -11.38
N LYS A 99 6.49 -6.43 -10.79
CA LYS A 99 6.26 -7.39 -9.71
C LYS A 99 7.02 -7.03 -8.43
N ASP A 100 6.65 -7.73 -7.37
CA ASP A 100 7.27 -7.57 -6.04
C ASP A 100 7.15 -6.14 -5.50
N ILE A 101 6.08 -5.42 -5.85
CA ILE A 101 5.78 -4.07 -5.36
C ILE A 101 5.36 -4.18 -3.90
N PRO A 102 6.16 -3.68 -2.94
CA PRO A 102 5.76 -3.73 -1.54
C PRO A 102 4.55 -2.81 -1.30
N PHE A 103 3.65 -3.24 -0.43
CA PHE A 103 2.54 -2.42 0.00
C PHE A 103 2.20 -2.63 1.47
N TYR A 104 1.65 -1.58 2.09
CA TYR A 104 1.15 -1.57 3.46
C TYR A 104 -0.26 -1.01 3.46
N SER A 105 -1.19 -1.67 4.14
CA SER A 105 -2.60 -1.27 4.20
C SER A 105 -3.19 -1.53 5.57
N LEU A 106 -4.34 -0.93 5.86
CA LEU A 106 -5.09 -1.15 7.09
C LEU A 106 -6.33 -2.00 6.80
N CYS A 107 -6.47 -3.11 7.52
CA CYS A 107 -7.68 -3.92 7.49
C CYS A 107 -8.87 -3.10 8.03
N GLU A 108 -9.90 -2.89 7.21
CA GLU A 108 -11.06 -2.08 7.59
C GLU A 108 -11.84 -2.64 8.78
N HIS A 109 -11.76 -3.95 9.05
CA HIS A 109 -12.48 -4.59 10.14
C HIS A 109 -11.87 -4.36 11.52
N HIS A 110 -10.54 -4.15 11.58
CA HIS A 110 -9.81 -4.13 12.85
C HIS A 110 -8.83 -2.96 12.98
N LEU A 111 -8.64 -2.14 11.96
CA LEU A 111 -7.62 -1.10 11.88
C LEU A 111 -6.18 -1.62 12.11
N LEU A 112 -5.97 -2.92 11.94
CA LEU A 112 -4.67 -3.55 12.04
C LEU A 112 -4.03 -3.68 10.66
N PRO A 113 -2.70 -3.59 10.55
CA PRO A 113 -2.01 -3.69 9.27
C PRO A 113 -2.16 -5.05 8.60
N PHE A 114 -2.20 -5.03 7.28
CA PHE A 114 -1.78 -6.12 6.43
C PHE A 114 -0.80 -5.60 5.39
N PHE A 115 0.18 -6.38 5.03
CA PHE A 115 1.27 -5.95 4.18
C PHE A 115 1.84 -7.13 3.40
N GLY A 116 2.45 -6.81 2.27
CA GLY A 116 2.99 -7.84 1.39
C GLY A 116 3.47 -7.26 0.07
N THR A 117 3.29 -8.03 -1.00
CA THR A 117 3.70 -7.63 -2.35
C THR A 117 2.55 -7.70 -3.34
N ALA A 118 2.57 -6.80 -4.30
CA ALA A 118 1.67 -6.77 -5.45
C ALA A 118 2.47 -7.00 -6.74
N SER A 119 1.88 -7.73 -7.66
CA SER A 119 2.38 -7.89 -9.03
C SER A 119 1.28 -7.47 -10.00
N VAL A 120 1.60 -6.54 -10.90
CA VAL A 120 0.67 -5.97 -11.86
C VAL A 120 1.19 -6.21 -13.27
N ALA A 121 0.37 -6.81 -14.11
CA ALA A 121 0.67 -7.06 -15.52
C ALA A 121 -0.41 -6.48 -16.41
N TYR A 122 -0.02 -6.04 -17.61
CA TYR A 122 -0.96 -5.67 -18.66
C TYR A 122 -0.37 -5.96 -20.04
N ILE A 123 -1.22 -6.12 -21.05
CA ILE A 123 -0.80 -6.24 -22.43
C ILE A 123 -1.23 -4.97 -23.18
N PRO A 124 -0.26 -4.17 -23.64
CA PRO A 124 -0.53 -2.89 -24.31
C PRO A 124 -1.48 -3.02 -25.50
N LYS A 125 -2.25 -1.96 -25.74
CA LYS A 125 -3.02 -1.74 -26.97
C LYS A 125 -2.66 -0.35 -27.51
N GLY A 126 -1.41 -0.21 -27.98
CA GLY A 126 -0.87 1.03 -28.50
C GLY A 126 -0.40 2.04 -27.42
N ARG A 127 -0.56 1.74 -26.13
CA ARG A 127 -0.14 2.64 -25.05
C ARG A 127 0.44 1.89 -23.86
N VAL A 128 1.44 2.49 -23.22
CA VAL A 128 2.06 2.02 -21.97
C VAL A 128 2.08 3.12 -20.94
N ILE A 129 2.16 2.73 -19.67
CA ILE A 129 2.31 3.65 -18.55
C ILE A 129 3.75 3.63 -18.02
N GLY A 130 4.25 4.78 -17.60
CA GLY A 130 5.58 4.86 -16.99
C GLY A 130 5.74 3.95 -15.78
N LEU A 131 6.87 3.25 -15.69
CA LEU A 131 7.14 2.22 -14.70
C LEU A 131 6.83 2.65 -13.26
N SER A 132 7.22 3.87 -12.87
CA SER A 132 7.02 4.41 -11.53
C SER A 132 5.54 4.65 -11.16
N LYS A 133 4.64 4.65 -12.14
CA LYS A 133 3.20 4.91 -11.91
C LYS A 133 2.48 3.68 -11.37
N ILE A 134 2.90 2.48 -11.75
CA ILE A 134 2.28 1.24 -11.26
C ILE A 134 2.43 1.09 -9.73
N PRO A 135 3.63 1.22 -9.12
CA PRO A 135 3.76 1.23 -7.67
C PRO A 135 2.93 2.33 -6.99
N ARG A 136 2.88 3.53 -7.56
CA ARG A 136 2.07 4.64 -7.00
C ARG A 136 0.57 4.36 -7.02
N ILE A 137 0.07 3.70 -8.07
CA ILE A 137 -1.33 3.24 -8.12
C ILE A 137 -1.61 2.24 -7.00
N VAL A 138 -0.75 1.23 -6.85
CA VAL A 138 -0.88 0.24 -5.77
C VAL A 138 -0.90 0.94 -4.41
N GLU A 139 0.04 1.85 -4.16
CA GLU A 139 0.13 2.57 -2.90
C GLU A 139 -1.09 3.45 -2.64
N THR A 140 -1.58 4.20 -3.63
CA THR A 140 -2.77 5.05 -3.51
C THR A 140 -4.00 4.28 -3.05
N TYR A 141 -4.21 3.07 -3.55
CA TYR A 141 -5.31 2.23 -3.12
C TYR A 141 -5.02 1.48 -1.82
N ALA A 142 -3.76 1.14 -1.54
CA ALA A 142 -3.35 0.49 -0.30
C ALA A 142 -3.43 1.42 0.91
N ARG A 143 -3.09 2.72 0.75
CA ARG A 143 -3.20 3.76 1.80
C ARG A 143 -4.65 4.18 2.09
N ARG A 144 -5.52 3.18 2.30
CA ARG A 144 -6.95 3.32 2.66
C ARG A 144 -7.33 2.22 3.63
N LEU A 145 -8.51 2.28 4.22
CA LEU A 145 -9.10 1.14 4.89
C LEU A 145 -9.55 0.12 3.85
N GLN A 146 -9.01 -1.10 3.90
CA GLN A 146 -9.15 -2.07 2.82
C GLN A 146 -9.49 -3.49 3.30
N VAL A 147 -10.01 -4.27 2.37
CA VAL A 147 -9.87 -5.72 2.30
C VAL A 147 -9.02 -6.06 1.08
N GLN A 148 -8.20 -7.08 1.17
CA GLN A 148 -7.21 -7.41 0.12
C GLN A 148 -7.87 -7.69 -1.23
N GLU A 149 -9.01 -8.33 -1.25
CA GLU A 149 -9.79 -8.65 -2.46
C GLU A 149 -10.22 -7.39 -3.20
N ARG A 150 -10.74 -6.39 -2.45
CA ARG A 150 -11.15 -5.12 -3.03
C ARG A 150 -9.95 -4.31 -3.52
N LEU A 151 -8.86 -4.27 -2.74
CA LEU A 151 -7.62 -3.61 -3.14
C LEU A 151 -7.10 -4.18 -4.48
N THR A 152 -7.04 -5.51 -4.59
CA THR A 152 -6.60 -6.21 -5.80
C THR A 152 -7.47 -5.86 -7.01
N GLN A 153 -8.79 -5.86 -6.83
CA GLN A 153 -9.73 -5.53 -7.89
C GLN A 153 -9.64 -4.05 -8.30
N GLN A 154 -9.56 -3.12 -7.35
CA GLN A 154 -9.47 -1.68 -7.63
C GLN A 154 -8.22 -1.33 -8.44
N VAL A 155 -7.08 -1.93 -8.14
CA VAL A 155 -5.85 -1.74 -8.93
C VAL A 155 -6.03 -2.25 -10.36
N ALA A 156 -6.63 -3.44 -10.52
CA ALA A 156 -6.87 -4.01 -11.86
C ALA A 156 -7.84 -3.16 -12.68
N ASP A 157 -8.96 -2.75 -12.09
CA ASP A 157 -9.98 -1.93 -12.75
C ASP A 157 -9.42 -0.58 -13.17
N PHE A 158 -8.67 0.08 -12.28
CA PHE A 158 -8.05 1.37 -12.58
C PHE A 158 -7.09 1.30 -13.77
N VAL A 159 -6.20 0.31 -13.81
CA VAL A 159 -5.28 0.10 -14.96
C VAL A 159 -6.08 -0.21 -16.23
N GLN A 160 -7.13 -1.03 -16.13
CA GLN A 160 -7.98 -1.38 -17.27
C GLN A 160 -8.71 -0.16 -17.84
N GLU A 161 -9.27 0.68 -16.97
CA GLU A 161 -10.06 1.85 -17.37
C GLU A 161 -9.19 2.95 -17.99
N ARG A 162 -8.04 3.23 -17.38
CA ARG A 162 -7.21 4.36 -17.79
C ARG A 162 -6.28 4.08 -18.95
N LEU A 163 -5.67 2.90 -18.98
CA LEU A 163 -4.75 2.50 -20.04
C LEU A 163 -5.46 1.84 -21.22
N GLN A 164 -6.64 1.23 -20.98
CA GLN A 164 -7.41 0.46 -21.96
C GLN A 164 -6.57 -0.61 -22.67
N PRO A 165 -5.80 -1.42 -21.93
CA PRO A 165 -4.98 -2.47 -22.51
C PRO A 165 -5.85 -3.63 -23.05
N GLN A 166 -5.27 -4.61 -23.72
CA GLN A 166 -5.98 -5.83 -24.10
C GLN A 166 -6.45 -6.65 -22.88
N GLY A 167 -5.81 -6.47 -21.73
CA GLY A 167 -6.18 -7.07 -20.46
C GLY A 167 -5.18 -6.70 -19.37
N VAL A 168 -5.58 -6.98 -18.13
CA VAL A 168 -4.81 -6.73 -16.90
C VAL A 168 -4.82 -7.98 -16.04
N GLY A 169 -3.71 -8.25 -15.38
CA GLY A 169 -3.55 -9.26 -14.34
C GLY A 169 -2.94 -8.62 -13.07
N VAL A 170 -3.56 -8.81 -11.93
CA VAL A 170 -3.02 -8.38 -10.63
C VAL A 170 -3.03 -9.56 -9.68
N VAL A 171 -1.91 -9.78 -8.98
CA VAL A 171 -1.80 -10.74 -7.89
C VAL A 171 -1.21 -10.01 -6.69
N MET A 172 -1.80 -10.22 -5.51
CA MET A 172 -1.31 -9.70 -4.25
C MET A 172 -1.15 -10.83 -3.24
N GLU A 173 -0.05 -10.82 -2.51
CA GLU A 173 0.25 -11.75 -1.43
C GLU A 173 0.54 -10.95 -0.17
N ALA A 174 -0.16 -11.23 0.93
CA ALA A 174 0.00 -10.46 2.15
C ALA A 174 -0.18 -11.27 3.43
N THR A 175 0.49 -10.79 4.47
CA THR A 175 0.30 -11.21 5.85
C THR A 175 -0.66 -10.25 6.55
N HIS A 176 -1.68 -10.80 7.21
CA HIS A 176 -2.70 -10.05 7.93
C HIS A 176 -2.48 -10.12 9.44
N LEU A 177 -2.05 -9.02 10.07
CA LEU A 177 -1.82 -9.02 11.52
C LEU A 177 -3.11 -9.27 12.31
N CYS A 178 -4.28 -8.89 11.77
CA CYS A 178 -5.56 -9.19 12.40
C CYS A 178 -5.87 -10.69 12.54
N ALA A 179 -5.23 -11.55 11.75
CA ALA A 179 -5.34 -13.01 11.82
C ALA A 179 -4.11 -13.68 12.47
N VAL A 180 -2.93 -13.08 12.36
CA VAL A 180 -1.67 -13.64 12.86
C VAL A 180 -1.51 -13.43 14.37
N MET A 181 -1.64 -12.20 14.86
CA MET A 181 -1.35 -11.85 16.26
C MET A 181 -2.52 -12.06 17.20
N ARG A 182 -3.74 -12.13 16.68
CA ARG A 182 -4.99 -12.34 17.43
C ARG A 182 -5.98 -13.14 16.58
N GLY A 183 -7.15 -13.47 17.10
CA GLY A 183 -8.17 -14.24 16.39
C GLY A 183 -7.69 -15.66 16.12
N VAL A 184 -7.45 -16.00 14.87
CA VAL A 184 -7.05 -17.36 14.43
C VAL A 184 -5.64 -17.75 14.90
N ARG A 185 -4.77 -16.78 15.11
CA ARG A 185 -3.39 -16.97 15.61
C ARG A 185 -2.57 -17.98 14.79
N LYS A 186 -2.53 -17.78 13.47
CA LYS A 186 -1.76 -18.65 12.55
C LYS A 186 -0.58 -17.88 11.92
N PRO A 187 0.57 -17.83 12.58
CA PRO A 187 1.81 -17.28 12.00
C PRO A 187 2.18 -17.99 10.71
N GLY A 188 2.72 -17.25 9.73
CA GLY A 188 3.12 -17.79 8.45
C GLY A 188 1.99 -17.98 7.43
N THR A 189 0.73 -17.68 7.80
CA THR A 189 -0.36 -17.67 6.83
C THR A 189 -0.22 -16.47 5.89
N ILE A 190 -0.18 -16.74 4.59
CA ILE A 190 -0.17 -15.74 3.52
C ILE A 190 -1.49 -15.86 2.78
N MET A 191 -2.14 -14.72 2.56
CA MET A 191 -3.33 -14.63 1.73
C MET A 191 -2.93 -14.18 0.33
N THR A 192 -3.33 -14.94 -0.68
CA THR A 192 -3.13 -14.59 -2.09
C THR A 192 -4.48 -14.22 -2.70
N THR A 193 -4.55 -13.07 -3.36
CA THR A 193 -5.71 -12.62 -4.14
C THR A 193 -5.29 -12.32 -5.57
N SER A 194 -6.20 -12.52 -6.51
CA SER A 194 -5.95 -12.22 -7.93
C SER A 194 -7.16 -11.58 -8.60
N ALA A 195 -6.88 -10.64 -9.51
CA ALA A 195 -7.86 -10.07 -10.42
C ALA A 195 -7.32 -10.17 -11.85
N VAL A 196 -8.13 -10.70 -12.78
CA VAL A 196 -7.76 -10.83 -14.19
C VAL A 196 -8.88 -10.29 -15.08
N LEU A 197 -8.51 -9.42 -16.00
CA LEU A 197 -9.41 -8.72 -16.91
C LEU A 197 -8.99 -8.94 -18.38
N GLY A 198 -9.93 -8.76 -19.31
CA GLY A 198 -9.67 -8.88 -20.74
C GLY A 198 -9.10 -10.25 -21.13
N ILE A 199 -8.02 -10.27 -21.90
CA ILE A 199 -7.42 -11.50 -22.41
C ILE A 199 -6.74 -12.36 -21.33
N PHE A 200 -6.37 -11.80 -20.16
CA PHE A 200 -5.93 -12.61 -19.01
C PHE A 200 -7.05 -13.49 -18.46
N ARG A 201 -8.32 -13.07 -18.62
CA ARG A 201 -9.48 -13.87 -18.23
C ARG A 201 -9.87 -14.87 -19.33
N SER A 202 -9.84 -14.45 -20.59
CA SER A 202 -10.39 -15.23 -21.70
C SER A 202 -9.41 -16.19 -22.37
N ARG A 203 -8.08 -16.05 -22.13
CA ARG A 203 -7.03 -16.88 -22.72
C ARG A 203 -6.17 -17.56 -21.66
N ASP A 204 -6.30 -18.85 -21.53
CA ASP A 204 -5.56 -19.65 -20.54
C ASP A 204 -4.03 -19.56 -20.73
N LYS A 205 -3.54 -19.48 -21.97
CA LYS A 205 -2.10 -19.32 -22.26
C LYS A 205 -1.55 -18.01 -21.71
N THR A 206 -2.27 -16.90 -21.87
CA THR A 206 -1.87 -15.59 -21.36
C THR A 206 -1.84 -15.59 -19.84
N ARG A 207 -2.83 -16.23 -19.20
CA ARG A 207 -2.85 -16.39 -17.73
C ARG A 207 -1.70 -17.26 -17.26
N ALA A 208 -1.43 -18.37 -17.93
CA ALA A 208 -0.34 -19.27 -17.56
C ALA A 208 1.02 -18.60 -17.69
N GLU A 209 1.25 -17.82 -18.75
CA GLU A 209 2.47 -17.04 -18.95
C GLU A 209 2.67 -16.02 -17.83
N PHE A 210 1.63 -15.28 -17.46
CA PHE A 210 1.66 -14.34 -16.32
C PHE A 210 2.07 -15.04 -15.03
N LEU A 211 1.40 -16.14 -14.68
CA LEU A 211 1.71 -16.88 -13.47
C LEU A 211 3.14 -17.44 -13.47
N ALA A 212 3.62 -17.95 -14.62
CA ALA A 212 4.99 -18.44 -14.75
C ALA A 212 6.04 -17.33 -14.55
N HIS A 213 5.73 -16.09 -14.92
CA HIS A 213 6.60 -14.94 -14.63
C HIS A 213 6.63 -14.59 -13.14
N LEU A 214 5.55 -14.80 -12.40
CA LEU A 214 5.52 -14.55 -10.95
C LEU A 214 6.38 -15.56 -10.17
N GLU A 215 6.43 -16.81 -10.62
CA GLU A 215 7.24 -17.86 -9.99
C GLU A 215 8.76 -17.62 -10.14
N ARG A 216 9.18 -16.92 -11.20
CA ARG A 216 10.59 -16.61 -11.44
C ARG A 216 11.04 -15.48 -10.52
N ARG A 217 11.83 -15.81 -9.48
CA ARG A 217 12.56 -14.78 -8.74
C ARG A 217 13.62 -14.14 -9.65
N PRO A 218 13.74 -12.79 -9.69
CA PRO A 218 14.89 -12.18 -10.33
C PRO A 218 16.18 -12.70 -9.67
N PRO A 219 17.29 -12.82 -10.42
CA PRO A 219 18.59 -12.98 -9.80
C PRO A 219 18.76 -11.82 -8.79
N GLY A 220 19.14 -12.15 -7.56
CA GLY A 220 19.40 -11.15 -6.54
C GLY A 220 20.37 -10.08 -7.07
N PRO A 221 20.39 -8.89 -6.47
CA PRO A 221 21.37 -7.87 -6.85
C PRO A 221 22.78 -8.47 -6.74
N ALA A 222 23.56 -8.28 -7.82
CA ALA A 222 24.95 -8.70 -7.88
C ALA A 222 25.80 -7.94 -6.89
#